data_f99692627cd4ee8212db7996411ff9db
#
_entry.id   f99692627cd4ee8212db7996411ff9db
#
_cell.length_a   1.000
_cell.length_b   1.000
_cell.length_c   1.000
_cell.angle_alpha   90.00
_cell.angle_beta   90.00
_cell.angle_gamma   90.00
#
_symmetry.space_group_name_H-M   'P 1'
#
loop_
_entity.id
_entity.type
_entity.pdbx_description
1 polymer ?
#
loop_
_entity_poly.entity_id
_entity_poly.type
_entity_poly.pdbx_seq_one_letter_code
_entity_poly.pdbx_strand_id
1 'polypeptide(L)'
;MSETRKKATAGTYFLTGYPGFIGKRLVEHIAREDPKGHIYALVQPKSFKEAQQHAARVKGAKVELLTGDVVDMHLGLSGEEYQRLCERVTDIFHLAAVAQLGVAKETAWRVNVDGTRNMLELARDCGKLTRFNYFSTCYVSGDRLGVIAEDELDRGQGFRNAYEETKFQAERLVQRAGATLPITVFRPSSVVGDSRTGEIDRFEGPYYLGILLVTSPLVVPLPLPGNGVAPLNVVPVDYVVEAVWRLSKDPRAQGNTFHLVDPNPMSARRVYELIAEKSNKKLPRFNLSARAADVMLRLPLLEKLARPQRAAISYVNHLAIYNCHNTLELLDGTGVRCPPLSSYLDQLVAYVRDQYRKRREGSDEDDPLDQGTAPDAERP
;
A
#
# COMPACT_ATOMS: atom_id res chain seq x y z
N MET A 1 -14.41 -18.99 -35.83
CA MET A 1 -13.23 -18.35 -36.44
C MET A 1 -12.20 -18.24 -35.34
N SER A 2 -11.09 -18.95 -35.48
CA SER A 2 -10.01 -19.04 -34.47
C SER A 2 -9.25 -17.72 -34.43
N GLU A 3 -9.43 -16.89 -33.40
CA GLU A 3 -8.54 -15.78 -33.13
C GLU A 3 -7.17 -16.32 -32.74
N THR A 4 -6.23 -16.14 -33.62
CA THR A 4 -4.81 -16.45 -33.43
C THR A 4 -4.34 -15.62 -32.23
N ARG A 5 -4.21 -16.23 -31.04
CA ARG A 5 -3.52 -15.66 -29.88
C ARG A 5 -2.11 -15.27 -30.36
N LYS A 6 -1.90 -13.98 -30.67
CA LYS A 6 -0.54 -13.43 -30.83
C LYS A 6 0.25 -13.87 -29.61
N LYS A 7 1.33 -14.64 -29.83
CA LYS A 7 2.29 -14.96 -28.76
C LYS A 7 2.74 -13.65 -28.15
N ALA A 8 2.27 -13.37 -26.93
CA ALA A 8 2.73 -12.21 -26.20
C ALA A 8 4.26 -12.32 -26.06
N THR A 9 4.97 -11.31 -26.51
CA THR A 9 6.41 -11.19 -26.26
C THR A 9 6.61 -11.05 -24.76
N ALA A 10 7.61 -11.76 -24.21
CA ALA A 10 7.97 -11.69 -22.81
C ALA A 10 8.23 -10.22 -22.40
N GLY A 11 7.62 -9.77 -21.32
CA GLY A 11 7.74 -8.40 -20.82
C GLY A 11 9.07 -8.17 -20.12
N THR A 12 9.50 -6.92 -20.11
CA THR A 12 10.64 -6.47 -19.30
C THR A 12 10.12 -5.41 -18.32
N TYR A 13 10.12 -5.79 -17.05
CA TYR A 13 9.50 -5.03 -15.98
C TYR A 13 10.55 -4.33 -15.14
N PHE A 14 10.33 -3.06 -14.80
CA PHE A 14 11.12 -2.36 -13.80
C PHE A 14 10.25 -2.00 -12.61
N LEU A 15 10.67 -2.41 -11.42
CA LEU A 15 9.89 -2.28 -10.21
C LEU A 15 10.67 -1.57 -9.11
N THR A 16 10.04 -0.59 -8.47
CA THR A 16 10.53 0.05 -7.25
C THR A 16 9.66 -0.29 -6.05
N GLY A 17 10.18 -0.13 -4.84
CA GLY A 17 9.45 -0.51 -3.62
C GLY A 17 9.56 -2.00 -3.29
N TYR A 18 10.59 -2.67 -3.80
CA TYR A 18 10.97 -4.03 -3.45
C TYR A 18 12.13 -4.00 -2.44
N PRO A 19 12.14 -4.84 -1.40
CA PRO A 19 11.24 -5.97 -1.11
C PRO A 19 10.04 -5.63 -0.21
N GLY A 20 9.42 -4.47 -0.36
CA GLY A 20 8.25 -4.10 0.43
C GLY A 20 7.06 -5.06 0.23
N PHE A 21 6.08 -4.98 1.13
CA PHE A 21 4.95 -5.91 1.24
C PHE A 21 4.20 -6.15 -0.09
N ILE A 22 3.76 -5.08 -0.75
CA ILE A 22 3.08 -5.19 -2.05
C ILE A 22 4.08 -5.60 -3.15
N GLY A 23 5.30 -5.05 -3.08
CA GLY A 23 6.35 -5.30 -4.08
C GLY A 23 6.75 -6.77 -4.18
N LYS A 24 6.93 -7.47 -3.05
CA LYS A 24 7.22 -8.92 -3.03
C LYS A 24 6.12 -9.71 -3.73
N ARG A 25 4.88 -9.47 -3.38
CA ARG A 25 3.74 -10.19 -3.95
C ARG A 25 3.50 -9.87 -5.42
N LEU A 26 3.77 -8.62 -5.82
CA LEU A 26 3.69 -8.23 -7.24
C LEU A 26 4.78 -8.93 -8.07
N VAL A 27 6.02 -9.01 -7.57
CA VAL A 27 7.11 -9.74 -8.24
C VAL A 27 6.78 -11.23 -8.39
N GLU A 28 6.27 -11.87 -7.34
CA GLU A 28 5.80 -13.27 -7.40
C GLU A 28 4.67 -13.46 -8.41
N HIS A 29 3.73 -12.52 -8.44
CA HIS A 29 2.60 -12.57 -9.37
C HIS A 29 3.06 -12.40 -10.82
N ILE A 30 3.88 -11.39 -11.11
CA ILE A 30 4.45 -11.17 -12.45
C ILE A 30 5.24 -12.41 -12.90
N ALA A 31 6.08 -12.97 -12.02
CA ALA A 31 6.90 -14.13 -12.36
C ALA A 31 6.06 -15.38 -12.69
N ARG A 32 4.88 -15.51 -12.08
CA ARG A 32 3.93 -16.59 -12.37
C ARG A 32 3.16 -16.37 -13.68
N GLU A 33 2.72 -15.15 -13.93
CA GLU A 33 1.88 -14.80 -15.09
C GLU A 33 2.71 -14.66 -16.39
N ASP A 34 3.96 -14.20 -16.28
CA ASP A 34 4.92 -14.11 -17.38
C ASP A 34 6.25 -14.82 -17.01
N PRO A 35 6.30 -16.16 -17.02
CA PRO A 35 7.49 -16.92 -16.62
C PRO A 35 8.73 -16.69 -17.48
N LYS A 36 8.56 -16.11 -18.66
CA LYS A 36 9.66 -15.75 -19.58
C LYS A 36 10.08 -14.28 -19.47
N GLY A 37 9.36 -13.51 -18.65
CA GLY A 37 9.65 -12.11 -18.42
C GLY A 37 10.96 -11.89 -17.68
N HIS A 38 11.43 -10.65 -17.70
CA HIS A 38 12.58 -10.19 -16.93
C HIS A 38 12.17 -9.06 -16.02
N ILE A 39 12.41 -9.20 -14.72
CA ILE A 39 12.08 -8.23 -13.68
C ILE A 39 13.35 -7.61 -13.15
N TYR A 40 13.55 -6.32 -13.40
CA TYR A 40 14.54 -5.50 -12.71
C TYR A 40 13.89 -4.88 -11.47
N ALA A 41 14.47 -5.10 -10.29
CA ALA A 41 13.98 -4.52 -9.05
C ALA A 41 15.00 -3.57 -8.46
N LEU A 42 14.66 -2.29 -8.29
CA LEU A 42 15.49 -1.30 -7.62
C LEU A 42 15.40 -1.52 -6.11
N VAL A 43 16.55 -1.70 -5.46
CA VAL A 43 16.66 -2.06 -4.05
C VAL A 43 17.65 -1.14 -3.35
N GLN A 44 17.23 -0.55 -2.24
CA GLN A 44 18.15 0.20 -1.38
C GLN A 44 19.20 -0.72 -0.75
N PRO A 45 20.45 -0.27 -0.54
CA PRO A 45 21.53 -1.09 0.05
C PRO A 45 21.12 -1.78 1.35
N LYS A 46 20.40 -1.08 2.24
CA LYS A 46 19.92 -1.61 3.54
C LYS A 46 18.98 -2.81 3.42
N SER A 47 18.25 -2.92 2.31
CA SER A 47 17.25 -3.97 2.07
C SER A 47 17.73 -5.06 1.11
N PHE A 48 18.99 -4.98 0.64
CA PHE A 48 19.51 -5.86 -0.40
C PHE A 48 19.53 -7.33 0.01
N LYS A 49 19.93 -7.62 1.24
CA LYS A 49 19.98 -9.01 1.76
C LYS A 49 18.58 -9.64 1.80
N GLU A 50 17.58 -8.92 2.27
CA GLU A 50 16.18 -9.38 2.29
C GLU A 50 15.67 -9.60 0.86
N ALA A 51 15.92 -8.64 -0.03
CA ALA A 51 15.56 -8.72 -1.43
C ALA A 51 16.18 -9.94 -2.12
N GLN A 52 17.45 -10.22 -1.88
CA GLN A 52 18.17 -11.38 -2.42
C GLN A 52 17.58 -12.71 -1.92
N GLN A 53 17.29 -12.81 -0.63
CA GLN A 53 16.66 -14.00 -0.06
C GLN A 53 15.26 -14.27 -0.63
N HIS A 54 14.49 -13.21 -0.85
CA HIS A 54 13.17 -13.33 -1.46
C HIS A 54 13.29 -13.68 -2.95
N ALA A 55 14.09 -12.96 -3.72
CA ALA A 55 14.27 -13.20 -5.16
C ALA A 55 14.73 -14.64 -5.47
N ALA A 56 15.56 -15.23 -4.61
CA ALA A 56 16.02 -16.63 -4.76
C ALA A 56 14.88 -17.66 -4.65
N ARG A 57 13.74 -17.29 -4.05
CA ARG A 57 12.55 -18.15 -3.89
C ARG A 57 11.52 -17.97 -5.00
N VAL A 58 11.62 -16.86 -5.76
CA VAL A 58 10.69 -16.57 -6.85
C VAL A 58 10.92 -17.56 -7.99
N LYS A 59 9.82 -18.18 -8.44
CA LYS A 59 9.85 -19.15 -9.56
C LYS A 59 9.22 -18.52 -10.79
N GLY A 60 9.76 -18.79 -11.95
CA GLY A 60 9.28 -18.29 -13.24
C GLY A 60 10.21 -17.24 -13.82
N ALA A 61 9.78 -15.97 -13.92
CA ALA A 61 10.58 -14.90 -14.52
C ALA A 61 11.93 -14.70 -13.82
N LYS A 62 12.91 -14.23 -14.60
CA LYS A 62 14.21 -13.81 -14.05
C LYS A 62 14.04 -12.54 -13.23
N VAL A 63 14.46 -12.56 -11.96
CA VAL A 63 14.53 -11.36 -11.11
C VAL A 63 15.97 -10.91 -10.99
N GLU A 64 16.26 -9.69 -11.37
CA GLU A 64 17.57 -9.05 -11.29
C GLU A 64 17.49 -7.83 -10.36
N LEU A 65 18.33 -7.83 -9.33
CA LEU A 65 18.37 -6.77 -8.32
C LEU A 65 19.37 -5.70 -8.75
N LEU A 66 18.92 -4.46 -8.77
CA LEU A 66 19.75 -3.29 -9.01
C LEU A 66 19.83 -2.49 -7.71
N THR A 67 21.07 -2.21 -7.26
CA THR A 67 21.29 -1.43 -6.04
C THR A 67 21.20 0.06 -6.35
N GLY A 68 20.29 0.77 -5.70
CA GLY A 68 20.10 2.21 -5.90
C GLY A 68 18.98 2.78 -5.05
N ASP A 69 18.68 4.05 -5.28
CA ASP A 69 17.60 4.77 -4.58
C ASP A 69 16.88 5.70 -5.55
N VAL A 70 15.54 5.75 -5.45
CA VAL A 70 14.70 6.63 -6.28
C VAL A 70 15.03 8.11 -6.09
N VAL A 71 15.62 8.51 -4.95
CA VAL A 71 15.98 9.90 -4.65
C VAL A 71 17.26 10.36 -5.33
N ASP A 72 18.07 9.44 -5.82
CA ASP A 72 19.36 9.73 -6.42
C ASP A 72 19.21 9.99 -7.92
N MET A 73 20.12 10.79 -8.46
CA MET A 73 20.22 11.02 -9.91
C MET A 73 20.44 9.67 -10.63
N HIS A 74 19.73 9.45 -11.72
CA HIS A 74 19.71 8.17 -12.43
C HIS A 74 19.42 6.97 -11.50
N LEU A 75 18.67 7.20 -10.41
CA LEU A 75 18.32 6.21 -9.39
C LEU A 75 19.53 5.59 -8.66
N GLY A 76 20.67 6.27 -8.65
CA GLY A 76 21.94 5.77 -8.11
C GLY A 76 22.56 4.62 -8.91
N LEU A 77 22.08 4.37 -10.13
CA LEU A 77 22.58 3.31 -11.01
C LEU A 77 23.82 3.78 -11.80
N SER A 78 24.65 2.83 -12.19
CA SER A 78 25.71 3.10 -13.16
C SER A 78 25.11 3.50 -14.52
N GLY A 79 25.88 4.22 -15.33
CA GLY A 79 25.43 4.62 -16.68
C GLY A 79 25.04 3.41 -17.55
N GLU A 80 25.76 2.30 -17.43
CA GLU A 80 25.45 1.06 -18.15
C GLU A 80 24.13 0.42 -17.71
N GLU A 81 23.89 0.36 -16.41
CA GLU A 81 22.63 -0.18 -15.87
C GLU A 81 21.44 0.71 -16.26
N TYR A 82 21.58 2.04 -16.14
CA TYR A 82 20.53 2.98 -16.52
C TYR A 82 20.21 2.87 -18.03
N GLN A 83 21.23 2.87 -18.90
CA GLN A 83 21.02 2.73 -20.34
C GLN A 83 20.35 1.40 -20.68
N ARG A 84 20.77 0.31 -20.04
CA ARG A 84 20.15 -1.01 -20.22
C ARG A 84 18.66 -1.02 -19.87
N LEU A 85 18.24 -0.29 -18.83
CA LEU A 85 16.82 -0.11 -18.53
C LEU A 85 16.11 0.68 -19.64
N CYS A 86 16.67 1.80 -20.09
CA CYS A 86 16.10 2.63 -21.16
C CYS A 86 15.86 1.87 -22.46
N GLU A 87 16.75 0.91 -22.78
CA GLU A 87 16.66 0.11 -24.00
C GLU A 87 15.68 -1.08 -23.91
N ARG A 88 15.41 -1.59 -22.70
CA ARG A 88 14.74 -2.89 -22.54
C ARG A 88 13.37 -2.81 -21.85
N VAL A 89 13.17 -1.87 -20.93
CA VAL A 89 11.98 -1.83 -20.08
C VAL A 89 10.73 -1.53 -20.92
N THR A 90 9.73 -2.40 -20.75
CA THR A 90 8.40 -2.25 -21.36
C THR A 90 7.35 -1.75 -20.39
N ASP A 91 7.47 -2.12 -19.12
CA ASP A 91 6.50 -1.76 -18.08
C ASP A 91 7.25 -1.32 -16.81
N ILE A 92 6.84 -0.20 -16.25
CA ILE A 92 7.34 0.28 -14.95
C ILE A 92 6.23 0.14 -13.92
N PHE A 93 6.58 -0.39 -12.73
CA PHE A 93 5.74 -0.40 -11.54
C PHE A 93 6.41 0.43 -10.45
N HIS A 94 5.91 1.63 -10.20
CA HIS A 94 6.49 2.54 -9.21
C HIS A 94 5.71 2.49 -7.90
N LEU A 95 6.22 1.67 -6.95
CA LEU A 95 5.64 1.47 -5.62
C LEU A 95 6.44 2.15 -4.50
N ALA A 96 7.69 2.57 -4.77
CA ALA A 96 8.53 3.17 -3.74
C ALA A 96 7.85 4.41 -3.15
N ALA A 97 7.65 4.39 -1.84
CA ALA A 97 7.11 5.50 -1.08
C ALA A 97 7.44 5.33 0.41
N VAL A 98 7.55 6.45 1.11
CA VAL A 98 7.54 6.50 2.57
C VAL A 98 6.09 6.69 3.01
N ALA A 99 5.51 5.64 3.61
CA ALA A 99 4.12 5.63 4.08
C ALA A 99 3.98 5.77 5.60
N GLN A 100 5.08 5.74 6.35
CA GLN A 100 5.07 5.80 7.81
C GLN A 100 4.49 7.12 8.30
N LEU A 101 3.50 7.03 9.20
CA LEU A 101 2.92 8.19 9.87
C LEU A 101 3.94 8.74 10.87
N GLY A 102 4.22 10.05 10.79
CA GLY A 102 5.17 10.71 11.69
C GLY A 102 6.58 10.93 11.12
N VAL A 103 6.85 10.50 9.89
CA VAL A 103 8.09 10.85 9.18
C VAL A 103 8.11 12.36 8.89
N ALA A 104 9.29 12.97 8.98
CA ALA A 104 9.50 14.37 8.62
C ALA A 104 9.02 14.65 7.20
N LYS A 105 8.38 15.80 7.00
CA LYS A 105 7.81 16.19 5.70
C LYS A 105 8.87 16.23 4.60
N GLU A 106 10.05 16.69 4.91
CA GLU A 106 11.19 16.79 3.99
C GLU A 106 11.61 15.40 3.49
N THR A 107 11.68 14.42 4.38
CA THR A 107 12.00 13.02 4.03
C THR A 107 10.88 12.42 3.15
N ALA A 108 9.63 12.61 3.53
CA ALA A 108 8.50 12.14 2.73
C ALA A 108 8.47 12.81 1.35
N TRP A 109 8.76 14.10 1.27
CA TRP A 109 8.82 14.85 0.01
C TRP A 109 9.91 14.31 -0.91
N ARG A 110 11.12 14.19 -0.38
CA ARG A 110 12.28 13.70 -1.13
C ARG A 110 12.02 12.32 -1.75
N VAL A 111 11.44 11.39 -0.99
CA VAL A 111 11.17 10.04 -1.52
C VAL A 111 9.93 10.02 -2.42
N ASN A 112 8.81 10.58 -1.96
CA ASN A 112 7.54 10.41 -2.67
C ASN A 112 7.42 11.35 -3.88
N VAL A 113 7.92 12.58 -3.80
CA VAL A 113 7.79 13.58 -4.87
C VAL A 113 9.01 13.58 -5.78
N ASP A 114 10.22 13.78 -5.20
CA ASP A 114 11.44 13.87 -6.03
C ASP A 114 11.79 12.50 -6.60
N GLY A 115 11.63 11.42 -5.80
CA GLY A 115 11.77 10.05 -6.30
C GLY A 115 10.81 9.73 -7.46
N THR A 116 9.55 10.19 -7.38
CA THR A 116 8.60 10.03 -8.50
C THR A 116 9.04 10.86 -9.72
N ARG A 117 9.62 12.05 -9.53
CA ARG A 117 10.17 12.86 -10.63
C ARG A 117 11.27 12.12 -11.36
N ASN A 118 12.24 11.55 -10.63
CA ASN A 118 13.34 10.76 -11.21
C ASN A 118 12.81 9.53 -11.97
N MET A 119 11.76 8.89 -11.45
CA MET A 119 11.12 7.76 -12.14
C MET A 119 10.42 8.18 -13.44
N LEU A 120 9.83 9.37 -13.49
CA LEU A 120 9.24 9.91 -14.72
C LEU A 120 10.30 10.33 -15.74
N GLU A 121 11.51 10.72 -15.30
CA GLU A 121 12.67 10.95 -16.18
C GLU A 121 13.10 9.65 -16.82
N LEU A 122 13.36 8.59 -16.03
CA LEU A 122 13.64 7.27 -16.59
C LEU A 122 12.57 6.81 -17.58
N ALA A 123 11.29 7.02 -17.25
CA ALA A 123 10.18 6.62 -18.13
C ALA A 123 10.22 7.32 -19.49
N ARG A 124 10.65 8.60 -19.55
CA ARG A 124 10.82 9.34 -20.83
C ARG A 124 11.99 8.81 -21.66
N ASP A 125 13.05 8.33 -20.97
CA ASP A 125 14.24 7.79 -21.62
C ASP A 125 14.02 6.35 -22.11
N CYS A 126 13.00 5.65 -21.60
CA CYS A 126 12.67 4.28 -22.00
C CYS A 126 11.98 4.22 -23.37
N GLY A 127 12.74 3.95 -24.43
CA GLY A 127 12.21 3.93 -25.81
C GLY A 127 11.18 2.84 -26.13
N LYS A 128 11.03 1.83 -25.27
CA LYS A 128 10.08 0.71 -25.45
C LYS A 128 8.96 0.70 -24.41
N LEU A 129 8.82 1.76 -23.62
CA LEU A 129 7.83 1.81 -22.56
C LEU A 129 6.40 1.73 -23.11
N THR A 130 5.67 0.72 -22.66
CA THR A 130 4.26 0.52 -22.99
C THR A 130 3.34 0.92 -21.85
N ARG A 131 3.83 0.92 -20.60
CA ARG A 131 3.03 1.30 -19.44
C ARG A 131 3.89 1.78 -18.27
N PHE A 132 3.49 2.92 -17.71
CA PHE A 132 3.98 3.39 -16.41
C PHE A 132 2.85 3.24 -15.38
N ASN A 133 2.99 2.27 -14.49
CA ASN A 133 2.04 1.93 -13.45
C ASN A 133 2.43 2.64 -12.15
N TYR A 134 1.67 3.65 -11.75
CA TYR A 134 1.94 4.42 -10.54
C TYR A 134 1.05 4.00 -9.39
N PHE A 135 1.65 3.60 -8.28
CA PHE A 135 0.93 3.33 -7.03
C PHE A 135 0.77 4.61 -6.21
N SER A 136 -0.42 5.14 -6.22
CA SER A 136 -0.87 6.23 -5.37
C SER A 136 -1.60 5.67 -4.13
N THR A 137 -2.60 6.36 -3.65
CA THR A 137 -3.48 5.96 -2.54
C THR A 137 -4.81 6.70 -2.64
N CYS A 138 -5.89 6.10 -2.14
CA CYS A 138 -7.16 6.81 -1.98
C CYS A 138 -7.05 8.05 -1.08
N TYR A 139 -6.06 8.06 -0.18
CA TYR A 139 -5.85 9.15 0.78
C TYR A 139 -5.32 10.46 0.18
N VAL A 140 -5.02 10.50 -1.13
CA VAL A 140 -4.78 11.78 -1.85
C VAL A 140 -6.02 12.67 -1.83
N SER A 141 -7.18 12.13 -1.49
CA SER A 141 -8.42 12.89 -1.25
C SER A 141 -8.34 13.82 -0.01
N GLY A 142 -7.35 13.62 0.87
CA GLY A 142 -7.16 14.45 2.06
C GLY A 142 -8.37 14.44 2.99
N ASP A 143 -8.78 15.61 3.42
CA ASP A 143 -9.89 15.83 4.35
C ASP A 143 -11.28 15.90 3.69
N ARG A 144 -11.38 15.62 2.40
CA ARG A 144 -12.66 15.62 1.65
C ARG A 144 -13.63 14.59 2.22
N LEU A 145 -14.90 14.97 2.25
CA LEU A 145 -16.02 14.13 2.69
C LEU A 145 -16.94 13.78 1.51
N GLY A 146 -17.75 12.75 1.70
CA GLY A 146 -18.72 12.31 0.69
C GLY A 146 -18.10 11.40 -0.38
N VAL A 147 -18.71 11.41 -1.56
CA VAL A 147 -18.27 10.56 -2.68
C VAL A 147 -17.07 11.18 -3.38
N ILE A 148 -16.05 10.36 -3.60
CA ILE A 148 -14.79 10.73 -4.26
C ILE A 148 -14.64 9.86 -5.51
N ALA A 149 -14.61 10.48 -6.68
CA ALA A 149 -14.50 9.79 -7.95
C ALA A 149 -13.03 9.52 -8.35
N GLU A 150 -12.82 8.55 -9.25
CA GLU A 150 -11.50 8.13 -9.71
C GLU A 150 -10.79 9.19 -10.55
N ASP A 151 -11.53 10.00 -11.28
CA ASP A 151 -11.03 11.10 -12.11
C ASP A 151 -10.69 12.38 -11.30
N GLU A 152 -11.08 12.44 -10.05
CA GLU A 152 -10.83 13.59 -9.20
C GLU A 152 -9.46 13.50 -8.50
N LEU A 153 -8.68 14.60 -8.52
CA LEU A 153 -7.47 14.72 -7.73
C LEU A 153 -7.45 16.04 -6.97
N ASP A 154 -7.31 17.17 -7.65
CA ASP A 154 -7.17 18.48 -7.02
C ASP A 154 -8.54 19.16 -6.89
N ARG A 155 -9.00 19.27 -5.64
CA ARG A 155 -10.27 19.93 -5.27
C ARG A 155 -10.05 20.95 -4.14
N GLY A 156 -8.80 21.36 -3.91
CA GLY A 156 -8.45 22.29 -2.84
C GLY A 156 -8.48 21.69 -1.44
N GLN A 157 -8.36 20.36 -1.32
CA GLN A 157 -8.37 19.66 -0.04
C GLN A 157 -7.15 19.94 0.84
N GLY A 158 -7.36 19.88 2.16
CA GLY A 158 -6.31 19.81 3.17
C GLY A 158 -5.80 18.38 3.36
N PHE A 159 -4.65 18.23 4.02
CA PHE A 159 -4.03 16.93 4.29
C PHE A 159 -3.78 16.74 5.78
N ARG A 160 -4.02 15.55 6.28
CA ARG A 160 -3.85 15.19 7.69
C ARG A 160 -2.41 14.94 8.09
N ASN A 161 -1.57 14.56 7.12
CA ASN A 161 -0.16 14.24 7.34
C ASN A 161 0.67 14.41 6.05
N ALA A 162 2.00 14.35 6.21
CA ALA A 162 2.94 14.49 5.11
C ALA A 162 2.81 13.39 4.05
N TYR A 163 2.38 12.18 4.41
CA TYR A 163 2.17 11.11 3.45
C TYR A 163 1.08 11.45 2.43
N GLU A 164 -0.09 11.87 2.90
CA GLU A 164 -1.21 12.24 2.02
C GLU A 164 -0.81 13.39 1.09
N GLU A 165 -0.20 14.43 1.64
CA GLU A 165 0.22 15.60 0.88
C GLU A 165 1.27 15.23 -0.18
N THR A 166 2.30 14.48 0.21
CA THR A 166 3.38 14.13 -0.74
C THR A 166 2.93 13.15 -1.80
N LYS A 167 2.05 12.20 -1.50
CA LYS A 167 1.43 11.31 -2.50
C LYS A 167 0.53 12.08 -3.46
N PHE A 168 -0.22 13.06 -2.97
CA PHE A 168 -0.99 13.95 -3.81
C PHE A 168 -0.10 14.75 -4.77
N GLN A 169 0.98 15.36 -4.27
CA GLN A 169 1.89 16.13 -5.11
C GLN A 169 2.60 15.25 -6.15
N ALA A 170 2.99 14.04 -5.76
CA ALA A 170 3.59 13.08 -6.68
C ALA A 170 2.59 12.65 -7.77
N GLU A 171 1.33 12.39 -7.42
CA GLU A 171 0.31 12.04 -8.40
C GLU A 171 0.01 13.17 -9.37
N ARG A 172 0.05 14.44 -8.91
CA ARG A 172 -0.05 15.60 -9.83
C ARG A 172 1.07 15.61 -10.88
N LEU A 173 2.31 15.24 -10.50
CA LEU A 173 3.41 15.09 -11.47
C LEU A 173 3.13 13.98 -12.47
N VAL A 174 2.64 12.85 -11.97
CA VAL A 174 2.30 11.68 -12.80
C VAL A 174 1.18 12.02 -13.78
N GLN A 175 0.09 12.62 -13.33
CA GLN A 175 -1.03 12.99 -14.21
C GLN A 175 -0.60 13.97 -15.29
N ARG A 176 0.25 14.96 -14.96
CA ARG A 176 0.83 15.89 -15.96
C ARG A 176 1.70 15.17 -16.98
N ALA A 177 2.46 14.16 -16.57
CA ALA A 177 3.28 13.35 -17.45
C ALA A 177 2.44 12.48 -18.40
N GLY A 178 1.18 12.22 -18.08
CA GLY A 178 0.23 11.47 -18.92
C GLY A 178 0.00 12.08 -20.30
N ALA A 179 0.33 13.36 -20.51
CA ALA A 179 0.31 13.98 -21.85
C ALA A 179 1.35 13.36 -22.83
N THR A 180 2.41 12.75 -22.29
CA THR A 180 3.54 12.22 -23.10
C THR A 180 3.91 10.77 -22.77
N LEU A 181 3.45 10.25 -21.63
CA LEU A 181 3.75 8.90 -21.16
C LEU A 181 2.48 8.05 -21.02
N PRO A 182 2.57 6.74 -21.25
CA PRO A 182 1.44 5.80 -21.11
C PRO A 182 1.16 5.48 -19.63
N ILE A 183 0.57 6.43 -18.90
CA ILE A 183 0.35 6.37 -17.46
C ILE A 183 -0.90 5.56 -17.12
N THR A 184 -0.83 4.79 -16.02
CA THR A 184 -1.98 4.24 -15.29
C THR A 184 -1.75 4.49 -13.79
N VAL A 185 -2.77 5.00 -13.10
CA VAL A 185 -2.70 5.33 -11.66
C VAL A 185 -3.55 4.35 -10.86
N PHE A 186 -2.98 3.76 -9.83
CA PHE A 186 -3.68 2.90 -8.88
C PHE A 186 -3.76 3.56 -7.51
N ARG A 187 -4.95 3.68 -6.97
CA ARG A 187 -5.21 4.23 -5.64
C ARG A 187 -5.80 3.16 -4.75
N PRO A 188 -4.97 2.29 -4.15
CA PRO A 188 -5.48 1.37 -3.13
C PRO A 188 -5.95 2.14 -1.89
N SER A 189 -6.95 1.59 -1.20
CA SER A 189 -7.29 1.97 0.16
C SER A 189 -6.28 1.36 1.16
N SER A 190 -6.66 1.15 2.41
CA SER A 190 -5.78 0.47 3.37
C SER A 190 -5.57 -0.99 2.96
N VAL A 191 -4.36 -1.31 2.52
CA VAL A 191 -3.99 -2.68 2.14
C VAL A 191 -3.70 -3.49 3.40
N VAL A 192 -4.42 -4.61 3.54
CA VAL A 192 -4.26 -5.56 4.65
C VAL A 192 -3.64 -6.88 4.17
N GLY A 193 -3.50 -7.86 5.06
CA GLY A 193 -2.92 -9.15 4.74
C GLY A 193 -3.60 -9.90 3.59
N ASP A 194 -2.97 -10.96 3.12
CA ASP A 194 -3.51 -11.85 2.09
C ASP A 194 -4.85 -12.47 2.56
N SER A 195 -5.85 -12.49 1.70
CA SER A 195 -7.21 -12.93 2.06
C SER A 195 -7.29 -14.41 2.43
N ARG A 196 -6.33 -15.22 2.01
CA ARG A 196 -6.29 -16.67 2.24
C ARG A 196 -5.46 -17.06 3.45
N THR A 197 -4.36 -16.33 3.71
CA THR A 197 -3.38 -16.68 4.75
C THR A 197 -3.37 -15.69 5.91
N GLY A 198 -3.89 -14.48 5.72
CA GLY A 198 -3.80 -13.37 6.67
C GLY A 198 -2.42 -12.72 6.73
N GLU A 199 -1.44 -13.23 5.98
CA GLU A 199 -0.05 -12.81 6.06
C GLU A 199 0.14 -11.34 5.70
N ILE A 200 0.82 -10.61 6.57
CA ILE A 200 1.19 -9.21 6.41
C ILE A 200 2.60 -8.99 6.96
N ASP A 201 3.39 -8.15 6.30
CA ASP A 201 4.77 -7.88 6.72
C ASP A 201 4.84 -6.84 7.84
N ARG A 202 3.92 -5.86 7.85
CA ARG A 202 3.89 -4.77 8.82
C ARG A 202 2.48 -4.45 9.25
N PHE A 203 2.32 -4.14 10.52
CA PHE A 203 1.05 -3.77 11.11
C PHE A 203 0.92 -2.25 11.17
N GLU A 204 0.38 -1.60 10.15
CA GLU A 204 0.24 -0.14 10.06
C GLU A 204 -1.23 0.30 9.86
N GLY A 205 -1.51 1.58 10.15
CA GLY A 205 -2.81 2.22 9.88
C GLY A 205 -4.00 1.63 10.66
N PRO A 206 -5.19 1.51 10.04
CA PRO A 206 -6.42 0.99 10.68
C PRO A 206 -6.28 -0.44 11.21
N TYR A 207 -5.35 -1.21 10.67
CA TYR A 207 -5.03 -2.55 11.12
C TYR A 207 -4.55 -2.57 12.58
N TYR A 208 -3.90 -1.50 13.03
CA TYR A 208 -3.43 -1.33 14.41
C TYR A 208 -4.57 -1.40 15.43
N LEU A 209 -5.73 -0.84 15.11
CA LEU A 209 -6.91 -0.96 16.00
C LEU A 209 -7.37 -2.40 16.14
N GLY A 210 -7.35 -3.16 15.04
CA GLY A 210 -7.64 -4.58 15.05
C GLY A 210 -6.65 -5.37 15.92
N ILE A 211 -5.34 -5.07 15.81
CA ILE A 211 -4.30 -5.70 16.61
C ILE A 211 -4.49 -5.40 18.09
N LEU A 212 -4.67 -4.15 18.47
CA LEU A 212 -4.90 -3.76 19.86
C LEU A 212 -6.08 -4.52 20.46
N LEU A 213 -7.15 -4.73 19.68
CA LEU A 213 -8.30 -5.52 20.13
C LEU A 213 -7.96 -6.98 20.32
N VAL A 214 -7.23 -7.57 19.37
CA VAL A 214 -6.88 -9.00 19.40
C VAL A 214 -5.86 -9.30 20.49
N THR A 215 -4.85 -8.42 20.65
CA THR A 215 -3.69 -8.67 21.53
C THR A 215 -3.83 -8.08 22.91
N SER A 216 -4.77 -7.15 23.15
CA SER A 216 -4.98 -6.54 24.46
C SER A 216 -5.21 -7.63 25.53
N PRO A 217 -4.41 -7.68 26.59
CA PRO A 217 -4.64 -8.60 27.73
C PRO A 217 -5.87 -8.19 28.55
N LEU A 218 -6.38 -6.99 28.34
CA LEU A 218 -7.50 -6.46 29.10
C LEU A 218 -8.80 -7.19 28.71
N VAL A 219 -9.50 -7.67 29.72
CA VAL A 219 -10.87 -8.21 29.58
C VAL A 219 -11.83 -7.10 29.16
N VAL A 220 -11.48 -5.83 29.42
CA VAL A 220 -12.25 -4.65 29.06
C VAL A 220 -11.81 -4.20 27.65
N PRO A 221 -12.71 -4.22 26.67
CA PRO A 221 -12.40 -3.78 25.33
C PRO A 221 -12.18 -2.26 25.29
N LEU A 222 -11.19 -1.85 24.50
CA LEU A 222 -10.95 -0.45 24.22
C LEU A 222 -12.17 0.16 23.51
N PRO A 223 -12.73 1.28 23.95
CA PRO A 223 -13.85 1.89 23.27
C PRO A 223 -13.45 2.41 21.89
N LEU A 224 -14.34 2.24 20.91
CA LEU A 224 -14.13 2.80 19.57
C LEU A 224 -14.21 4.34 19.67
N PRO A 225 -13.19 5.06 19.17
CA PRO A 225 -13.22 6.52 19.14
C PRO A 225 -14.29 7.03 18.17
N GLY A 226 -15.25 7.81 18.66
CA GLY A 226 -16.35 8.36 17.87
C GLY A 226 -17.54 7.42 17.74
N ASN A 227 -18.41 7.68 16.74
CA ASN A 227 -19.62 6.90 16.50
C ASN A 227 -19.39 5.68 15.58
N GLY A 228 -18.25 5.64 14.88
CA GLY A 228 -17.84 4.54 14.00
C GLY A 228 -18.72 4.33 12.77
N VAL A 229 -19.52 5.34 12.36
CA VAL A 229 -20.41 5.22 11.19
C VAL A 229 -19.67 5.35 9.86
N ALA A 230 -18.45 5.93 9.87
CA ALA A 230 -17.66 6.09 8.67
C ALA A 230 -17.28 4.72 8.06
N PRO A 231 -17.32 4.60 6.73
CA PRO A 231 -16.89 3.37 6.05
C PRO A 231 -15.39 3.14 6.28
N LEU A 232 -15.01 1.96 6.75
CA LEU A 232 -13.63 1.55 6.87
C LEU A 232 -13.25 0.74 5.62
N ASN A 233 -12.66 1.41 4.65
CA ASN A 233 -12.27 0.76 3.40
C ASN A 233 -10.90 0.09 3.56
N VAL A 234 -10.89 -1.25 3.52
CA VAL A 234 -9.70 -2.10 3.58
C VAL A 234 -9.77 -3.14 2.47
N VAL A 235 -8.62 -3.45 1.88
CA VAL A 235 -8.53 -4.41 0.78
C VAL A 235 -7.37 -5.39 1.01
N PRO A 236 -7.52 -6.68 0.67
CA PRO A 236 -6.43 -7.63 0.83
C PRO A 236 -5.40 -7.47 -0.28
N VAL A 237 -4.13 -7.74 0.04
CA VAL A 237 -2.99 -7.53 -0.87
C VAL A 237 -3.08 -8.37 -2.14
N ASP A 238 -3.58 -9.58 -2.06
CA ASP A 238 -3.78 -10.49 -3.21
C ASP A 238 -4.76 -9.92 -4.24
N TYR A 239 -5.87 -9.30 -3.79
CA TYR A 239 -6.76 -8.56 -4.69
C TYR A 239 -6.04 -7.38 -5.35
N VAL A 240 -5.32 -6.57 -4.57
CA VAL A 240 -4.59 -5.40 -5.10
C VAL A 240 -3.61 -5.81 -6.19
N VAL A 241 -2.80 -6.82 -5.92
CA VAL A 241 -1.78 -7.31 -6.87
C VAL A 241 -2.42 -7.85 -8.15
N GLU A 242 -3.49 -8.66 -8.03
CA GLU A 242 -4.17 -9.24 -9.17
C GLU A 242 -4.88 -8.17 -10.02
N ALA A 243 -5.56 -7.21 -9.36
CA ALA A 243 -6.23 -6.10 -10.05
C ALA A 243 -5.21 -5.23 -10.79
N VAL A 244 -4.10 -4.86 -10.15
CA VAL A 244 -3.01 -4.10 -10.79
C VAL A 244 -2.47 -4.82 -12.00
N TRP A 245 -2.19 -6.12 -11.89
CA TRP A 245 -1.70 -6.89 -13.01
C TRP A 245 -2.68 -6.89 -14.19
N ARG A 246 -3.96 -7.20 -13.95
CA ARG A 246 -4.98 -7.23 -15.00
C ARG A 246 -5.15 -5.86 -15.67
N LEU A 247 -5.29 -4.82 -14.88
CA LEU A 247 -5.45 -3.45 -15.39
C LEU A 247 -4.18 -2.96 -16.11
N SER A 248 -2.98 -3.30 -15.63
CA SER A 248 -1.73 -2.91 -16.31
C SER A 248 -1.61 -3.49 -17.73
N LYS A 249 -2.28 -4.60 -18.01
CA LYS A 249 -2.28 -5.28 -19.32
C LYS A 249 -3.48 -4.91 -20.20
N ASP A 250 -4.47 -4.21 -19.66
CA ASP A 250 -5.60 -3.72 -20.46
C ASP A 250 -5.26 -2.38 -21.14
N PRO A 251 -5.31 -2.29 -22.48
CA PRO A 251 -5.05 -1.04 -23.20
C PRO A 251 -5.97 0.12 -22.77
N ARG A 252 -7.21 -0.17 -22.37
CA ARG A 252 -8.19 0.83 -21.91
C ARG A 252 -7.82 1.49 -20.59
N ALA A 253 -6.91 0.87 -19.80
CA ALA A 253 -6.46 1.40 -18.53
C ALA A 253 -5.47 2.58 -18.69
N GLN A 254 -4.92 2.79 -19.89
CA GLN A 254 -4.02 3.91 -20.14
C GLN A 254 -4.73 5.25 -19.99
N GLY A 255 -4.10 6.17 -19.25
CA GLY A 255 -4.64 7.50 -18.98
C GLY A 255 -5.66 7.53 -17.84
N ASN A 256 -6.03 6.37 -17.29
CA ASN A 256 -7.05 6.25 -16.26
C ASN A 256 -6.47 6.05 -14.85
N THR A 257 -7.30 6.41 -13.87
CA THR A 257 -7.07 6.18 -12.44
C THR A 257 -8.06 5.13 -11.95
N PHE A 258 -7.60 4.25 -11.07
CA PHE A 258 -8.35 3.13 -10.52
C PHE A 258 -8.31 3.16 -8.98
N HIS A 259 -9.48 3.22 -8.35
CA HIS A 259 -9.62 3.02 -6.92
C HIS A 259 -9.69 1.53 -6.61
N LEU A 260 -8.61 0.98 -6.02
CA LEU A 260 -8.58 -0.40 -5.57
C LEU A 260 -9.12 -0.47 -4.14
N VAL A 261 -10.44 -0.59 -4.04
CA VAL A 261 -11.22 -0.45 -2.81
C VAL A 261 -12.25 -1.57 -2.69
N ASP A 262 -12.75 -1.78 -1.48
CA ASP A 262 -13.99 -2.55 -1.29
C ASP A 262 -15.16 -1.70 -1.79
N PRO A 263 -15.94 -2.13 -2.78
CA PRO A 263 -17.08 -1.37 -3.30
C PRO A 263 -18.22 -1.24 -2.28
N ASN A 264 -18.25 -2.08 -1.24
CA ASN A 264 -19.25 -2.11 -0.20
C ASN A 264 -18.64 -2.16 1.21
N PRO A 265 -17.84 -1.15 1.60
CA PRO A 265 -17.08 -1.18 2.83
C PRO A 265 -18.01 -1.16 4.05
N MET A 266 -17.71 -1.97 5.04
CA MET A 266 -18.42 -1.93 6.33
C MET A 266 -18.06 -0.67 7.10
N SER A 267 -18.99 -0.23 7.99
CA SER A 267 -18.67 0.84 8.93
C SER A 267 -17.57 0.41 9.91
N ALA A 268 -16.77 1.37 10.36
CA ALA A 268 -15.72 1.11 11.35
C ALA A 268 -16.27 0.42 12.61
N ARG A 269 -17.49 0.78 13.05
CA ARG A 269 -18.20 0.10 14.13
C ARG A 269 -18.43 -1.38 13.84
N ARG A 270 -18.94 -1.71 12.63
CA ARG A 270 -19.22 -3.10 12.28
C ARG A 270 -17.95 -3.93 12.20
N VAL A 271 -16.88 -3.38 11.64
CA VAL A 271 -15.56 -4.03 11.62
C VAL A 271 -15.05 -4.28 13.04
N TYR A 272 -15.17 -3.27 13.91
CA TYR A 272 -14.78 -3.38 15.31
C TYR A 272 -15.57 -4.49 16.04
N GLU A 273 -16.89 -4.53 15.86
CA GLU A 273 -17.77 -5.57 16.42
C GLU A 273 -17.36 -6.97 15.97
N LEU A 274 -17.12 -7.14 14.68
CA LEU A 274 -16.70 -8.42 14.12
C LEU A 274 -15.34 -8.87 14.67
N ILE A 275 -14.35 -7.97 14.76
CA ILE A 275 -13.05 -8.29 15.36
C ILE A 275 -13.21 -8.70 16.83
N ALA A 276 -14.02 -7.99 17.61
CA ALA A 276 -14.26 -8.32 19.00
C ALA A 276 -14.94 -9.68 19.15
N GLU A 277 -15.97 -9.97 18.34
CA GLU A 277 -16.65 -11.27 18.28
C GLU A 277 -15.67 -12.40 17.98
N LYS A 278 -14.90 -12.28 16.88
CA LYS A 278 -13.89 -13.26 16.46
C LYS A 278 -12.76 -13.43 17.49
N SER A 279 -12.55 -12.40 18.33
CA SER A 279 -11.54 -12.41 19.38
C SER A 279 -12.07 -12.88 20.73
N ASN A 280 -13.35 -13.28 20.83
CA ASN A 280 -14.06 -13.62 22.07
C ASN A 280 -13.98 -12.49 23.12
N LYS A 281 -14.05 -11.23 22.69
CA LYS A 281 -14.01 -10.06 23.56
C LYS A 281 -15.37 -9.42 23.68
N LYS A 282 -15.70 -8.97 24.91
CA LYS A 282 -16.95 -8.23 25.14
C LYS A 282 -16.82 -6.81 24.62
N LEU A 283 -17.83 -6.33 23.93
CA LEU A 283 -17.90 -4.95 23.47
C LEU A 283 -18.17 -4.00 24.66
N PRO A 284 -17.55 -2.80 24.65
CA PRO A 284 -17.89 -1.80 25.65
C PRO A 284 -19.33 -1.33 25.45
N ARG A 285 -20.04 -1.13 26.55
CA ARG A 285 -21.41 -0.64 26.55
C ARG A 285 -21.52 0.88 26.35
N PHE A 286 -20.38 1.58 26.25
CA PHE A 286 -20.33 3.04 26.11
C PHE A 286 -19.43 3.43 24.93
N ASN A 287 -19.78 4.56 24.32
CA ASN A 287 -18.97 5.18 23.27
C ASN A 287 -18.13 6.29 23.89
N LEU A 288 -16.84 6.34 23.56
CA LEU A 288 -16.00 7.49 23.87
C LEU A 288 -16.11 8.52 22.73
N SER A 289 -16.33 9.79 23.06
CA SER A 289 -16.21 10.82 22.02
C SER A 289 -14.77 10.83 21.48
N ALA A 290 -14.60 11.15 20.18
CA ALA A 290 -13.27 11.22 19.57
C ALA A 290 -12.34 12.20 20.32
N ARG A 291 -12.90 13.30 20.87
CA ARG A 291 -12.16 14.26 21.71
C ARG A 291 -11.71 13.66 23.03
N ALA A 292 -12.58 12.91 23.71
CA ALA A 292 -12.22 12.26 24.98
C ALA A 292 -11.16 11.17 24.75
N ALA A 293 -11.26 10.40 23.68
CA ALA A 293 -10.23 9.43 23.28
C ALA A 293 -8.88 10.09 22.99
N ASP A 294 -8.86 11.20 22.25
CA ASP A 294 -7.63 11.95 21.97
C ASP A 294 -6.97 12.50 23.25
N VAL A 295 -7.79 13.05 24.18
CA VAL A 295 -7.29 13.52 25.48
C VAL A 295 -6.72 12.38 26.31
N MET A 296 -7.41 11.23 26.36
CA MET A 296 -6.94 10.06 27.10
C MET A 296 -5.60 9.52 26.57
N LEU A 297 -5.43 9.53 25.23
CA LEU A 297 -4.19 9.08 24.57
C LEU A 297 -3.05 10.11 24.68
N ARG A 298 -3.29 11.32 25.22
CA ARG A 298 -2.26 12.33 25.55
C ARG A 298 -1.64 12.14 26.94
N LEU A 299 -2.17 11.22 27.75
CA LEU A 299 -1.59 10.96 29.07
C LEU A 299 -0.16 10.44 28.91
N PRO A 300 0.83 10.95 29.69
CA PRO A 300 2.25 10.65 29.51
C PRO A 300 2.58 9.15 29.54
N LEU A 301 1.80 8.37 30.33
CA LEU A 301 1.98 6.93 30.43
C LEU A 301 1.55 6.16 29.17
N LEU A 302 0.64 6.74 28.39
CA LEU A 302 0.07 6.13 27.18
C LEU A 302 0.66 6.75 25.89
N GLU A 303 1.37 7.86 25.98
CA GLU A 303 1.80 8.64 24.82
C GLU A 303 2.72 7.83 23.88
N LYS A 304 3.69 7.09 24.41
CA LYS A 304 4.59 6.27 23.58
C LYS A 304 3.88 5.13 22.86
N LEU A 305 2.89 4.52 23.52
CA LEU A 305 2.06 3.45 22.95
C LEU A 305 0.96 3.99 22.03
N ALA A 306 0.59 5.28 22.17
CA ALA A 306 -0.61 5.86 21.57
C ALA A 306 -0.35 6.66 20.29
N ARG A 307 0.89 7.00 19.95
CA ARG A 307 1.19 7.83 18.76
C ARG A 307 0.66 7.22 17.46
N PRO A 308 0.87 5.93 17.15
CA PRO A 308 0.31 5.31 15.93
C PRO A 308 -1.22 5.25 15.96
N GLN A 309 -1.81 5.02 17.15
CA GLN A 309 -3.26 4.90 17.31
C GLN A 309 -3.99 6.24 17.09
N ARG A 310 -3.37 7.35 17.49
CA ARG A 310 -3.95 8.70 17.29
C ARG A 310 -4.10 9.04 15.81
N ALA A 311 -3.12 8.68 15.00
CA ALA A 311 -3.23 8.86 13.56
C ALA A 311 -4.38 8.02 12.97
N ALA A 312 -4.57 6.77 13.44
CA ALA A 312 -5.63 5.89 12.97
C ALA A 312 -7.04 6.41 13.32
N ILE A 313 -7.21 7.14 14.45
CA ILE A 313 -8.51 7.72 14.86
C ILE A 313 -9.09 8.66 13.80
N SER A 314 -8.24 9.44 13.14
CA SER A 314 -8.68 10.38 12.10
C SER A 314 -9.30 9.66 10.90
N TYR A 315 -8.83 8.45 10.58
CA TYR A 315 -9.35 7.65 9.47
C TYR A 315 -10.65 6.91 9.83
N VAL A 316 -10.78 6.44 11.07
CA VAL A 316 -11.98 5.72 11.56
C VAL A 316 -13.26 6.59 11.53
N ASN A 317 -13.09 7.90 11.62
CA ASN A 317 -14.21 8.86 11.63
C ASN A 317 -14.33 9.67 10.33
N HIS A 318 -13.56 9.33 9.30
CA HIS A 318 -13.54 10.06 8.04
C HIS A 318 -14.60 9.52 7.07
N LEU A 319 -15.64 10.32 6.82
CA LEU A 319 -16.76 9.93 5.96
C LEU A 319 -16.41 10.16 4.48
N ALA A 320 -15.51 9.35 3.92
CA ALA A 320 -15.18 9.31 2.51
C ALA A 320 -15.66 7.99 1.88
N ILE A 321 -16.33 8.09 0.75
CA ILE A 321 -16.84 6.96 -0.06
C ILE A 321 -16.13 7.00 -1.40
N TYR A 322 -15.24 6.06 -1.63
CA TYR A 322 -14.48 5.99 -2.87
C TYR A 322 -15.28 5.27 -3.94
N ASN A 323 -15.65 5.99 -5.01
CA ASN A 323 -16.23 5.39 -6.20
C ASN A 323 -15.14 4.59 -6.93
N CYS A 324 -15.48 3.39 -7.42
CA CYS A 324 -14.55 2.51 -8.14
C CYS A 324 -15.13 2.01 -9.46
N HIS A 325 -15.86 2.89 -10.14
CA HIS A 325 -16.57 2.56 -11.39
C HIS A 325 -15.61 2.07 -12.48
N ASN A 326 -14.53 2.81 -12.74
CA ASN A 326 -13.52 2.42 -13.73
C ASN A 326 -12.91 1.05 -13.41
N THR A 327 -12.60 0.84 -12.11
CA THR A 327 -12.05 -0.43 -11.63
C THR A 327 -13.02 -1.58 -11.87
N LEU A 328 -14.29 -1.42 -11.51
CA LEU A 328 -15.30 -2.46 -11.68
C LEU A 328 -15.56 -2.75 -13.17
N GLU A 329 -15.65 -1.71 -14.00
CA GLU A 329 -15.88 -1.83 -15.45
C GLU A 329 -14.77 -2.63 -16.13
N LEU A 330 -13.49 -2.28 -15.88
CA LEU A 330 -12.38 -2.94 -16.56
C LEU A 330 -12.06 -4.33 -16.00
N LEU A 331 -12.42 -4.60 -14.75
CA LEU A 331 -12.27 -5.93 -14.14
C LEU A 331 -13.47 -6.85 -14.41
N ASP A 332 -14.57 -6.33 -14.98
CA ASP A 332 -15.72 -7.18 -15.29
C ASP A 332 -15.35 -8.27 -16.29
N GLY A 333 -15.84 -9.49 -16.04
CA GLY A 333 -15.53 -10.68 -16.84
C GLY A 333 -14.11 -11.25 -16.62
N THR A 334 -13.21 -10.59 -15.86
CA THR A 334 -11.85 -11.09 -15.61
C THR A 334 -11.78 -12.13 -14.47
N GLY A 335 -12.83 -12.22 -13.65
CA GLY A 335 -12.86 -13.02 -12.43
C GLY A 335 -12.22 -12.34 -11.20
N VAL A 336 -11.57 -11.18 -11.37
CA VAL A 336 -10.95 -10.42 -10.28
C VAL A 336 -12.01 -9.57 -9.58
N ARG A 337 -12.21 -9.81 -8.29
CA ARG A 337 -13.17 -9.07 -7.46
C ARG A 337 -12.60 -8.86 -6.06
N CYS A 338 -12.84 -7.69 -5.48
CA CYS A 338 -12.52 -7.47 -4.08
C CYS A 338 -13.42 -8.37 -3.21
N PRO A 339 -12.86 -9.28 -2.41
CA PRO A 339 -13.65 -10.09 -1.50
C PRO A 339 -14.17 -9.21 -0.35
N PRO A 340 -15.42 -9.41 0.14
CA PRO A 340 -15.92 -8.68 1.28
C PRO A 340 -15.08 -9.01 2.54
N LEU A 341 -14.79 -8.01 3.38
CA LEU A 341 -13.93 -8.16 4.56
C LEU A 341 -14.37 -9.32 5.47
N SER A 342 -15.68 -9.56 5.59
CA SER A 342 -16.22 -10.66 6.40
C SER A 342 -15.75 -12.04 5.96
N SER A 343 -15.38 -12.23 4.69
CA SER A 343 -14.96 -13.52 4.15
C SER A 343 -13.51 -13.90 4.50
N TYR A 344 -12.66 -12.93 4.86
CA TYR A 344 -11.25 -13.18 5.17
C TYR A 344 -10.79 -12.61 6.52
N LEU A 345 -11.70 -12.03 7.29
CA LEU A 345 -11.36 -11.46 8.61
C LEU A 345 -10.83 -12.52 9.59
N ASP A 346 -11.31 -13.75 9.51
CA ASP A 346 -10.85 -14.86 10.35
C ASP A 346 -9.36 -15.16 10.13
N GLN A 347 -8.93 -15.16 8.87
CA GLN A 347 -7.53 -15.37 8.50
C GLN A 347 -6.64 -14.24 9.05
N LEU A 348 -7.08 -12.98 8.91
CA LEU A 348 -6.35 -11.84 9.46
C LEU A 348 -6.22 -11.91 10.98
N VAL A 349 -7.31 -12.22 11.69
CA VAL A 349 -7.32 -12.35 13.16
C VAL A 349 -6.46 -13.53 13.61
N ALA A 350 -6.56 -14.67 12.93
CA ALA A 350 -5.76 -15.86 13.24
C ALA A 350 -4.26 -15.59 13.06
N TYR A 351 -3.86 -14.94 11.97
CA TYR A 351 -2.49 -14.58 11.70
C TYR A 351 -1.91 -13.65 12.78
N VAL A 352 -2.65 -12.60 13.16
CA VAL A 352 -2.23 -11.67 14.23
C VAL A 352 -2.04 -12.40 15.56
N ARG A 353 -2.98 -13.30 15.92
CA ARG A 353 -2.86 -14.10 17.17
C ARG A 353 -1.64 -15.00 17.16
N ASP A 354 -1.36 -15.67 16.05
CA ASP A 354 -0.21 -16.55 15.90
C ASP A 354 1.11 -15.76 16.01
N GLN A 355 1.23 -14.63 15.34
CA GLN A 355 2.40 -13.76 15.43
C GLN A 355 2.62 -13.22 16.85
N TYR A 356 1.55 -12.84 17.53
CA TYR A 356 1.63 -12.36 18.91
C TYR A 356 2.05 -13.47 19.89
N ARG A 357 1.54 -14.71 19.68
CA ARG A 357 1.93 -15.87 20.48
C ARG A 357 3.41 -16.21 20.30
N LYS A 358 3.88 -16.28 19.06
CA LYS A 358 5.29 -16.56 18.72
C LYS A 358 6.25 -15.56 19.38
N ARG A 359 5.87 -14.28 19.44
CA ARG A 359 6.67 -13.25 20.11
C ARG A 359 6.74 -13.45 21.62
N ARG A 360 5.64 -13.84 22.24
CA ARG A 360 5.64 -14.11 23.71
C ARG A 360 6.41 -15.37 24.08
N GLU A 361 6.45 -16.35 23.18
CA GLU A 361 7.16 -17.62 23.38
C GLU A 361 8.66 -17.53 23.03
N GLY A 362 9.03 -16.64 22.11
CA GLY A 362 10.41 -16.34 21.71
C GLY A 362 10.86 -15.01 22.31
N SER A 363 11.09 -14.96 23.62
CA SER A 363 11.61 -13.78 24.31
C SER A 363 12.95 -13.35 23.71
N ASP A 364 13.08 -12.03 23.45
CA ASP A 364 14.29 -11.30 23.10
C ASP A 364 14.83 -11.53 21.67
N GLU A 365 14.29 -10.77 20.70
CA GLU A 365 15.00 -10.01 19.67
C GLU A 365 14.00 -9.57 18.58
N ASP A 366 13.94 -8.24 18.34
CA ASP A 366 13.16 -7.54 17.30
C ASP A 366 11.63 -7.48 17.49
N ASP A 367 11.17 -6.56 18.34
CA ASP A 367 9.76 -6.13 18.37
C ASP A 367 9.44 -5.23 17.16
N PRO A 368 8.62 -5.65 16.18
CA PRO A 368 8.18 -4.77 15.10
C PRO A 368 7.27 -3.64 15.57
N LEU A 369 6.83 -3.62 16.83
CA LEU A 369 6.21 -2.47 17.47
C LEU A 369 7.26 -1.39 17.80
N ASP A 370 8.52 -1.76 17.90
CA ASP A 370 9.66 -0.86 18.16
C ASP A 370 10.31 -0.31 16.88
N GLN A 371 10.03 -0.87 15.72
CA GLN A 371 10.55 -0.36 14.44
C GLN A 371 9.90 0.96 13.97
N GLY A 372 9.04 1.56 14.78
CA GLY A 372 8.49 2.91 14.60
C GLY A 372 9.40 4.04 15.11
N THR A 373 10.50 3.74 15.78
CA THR A 373 11.50 4.75 16.16
C THR A 373 12.63 4.74 15.16
N ALA A 374 12.69 5.80 14.32
CA ALA A 374 13.87 6.09 13.52
C ALA A 374 15.11 6.07 14.43
N PRO A 375 16.25 5.48 14.01
CA PRO A 375 17.49 5.68 14.73
C PRO A 375 17.78 7.18 14.77
N ASP A 376 18.13 7.66 15.96
CA ASP A 376 18.54 9.03 16.21
C ASP A 376 19.51 9.48 15.12
N ALA A 377 19.16 10.59 14.47
CA ALA A 377 20.10 11.32 13.65
C ALA A 377 21.28 11.71 14.57
N GLU A 378 22.45 11.17 14.28
CA GLU A 378 23.69 11.59 14.90
C GLU A 378 23.77 13.11 14.85
N ARG A 379 23.92 13.73 16.01
CA ARG A 379 24.23 15.15 16.16
C ARG A 379 25.65 15.41 15.68
N PRO A 380 25.93 16.61 15.21
CA PRO A 380 27.09 17.02 14.44
C PRO A 380 28.42 16.82 15.14
#